data_dd458e5bc449e8895af3f8cae0dcd3cf
#
_entry.id   dd458e5bc449e8895af3f8cae0dcd3cf
#
_cell.length_a   1.000
_cell.length_b   1.000
_cell.length_c   1.000
_cell.angle_alpha   90.00
_cell.angle_beta   90.00
_cell.angle_gamma   90.00
#
_symmetry.space_group_name_H-M   'P 1'
#
loop_
_entity.id
_entity.type
_entity.pdbx_description
1 polymer ?
#
loop_
_entity_poly.entity_id
_entity_poly.type
_entity_poly.pdbx_seq_one_letter_code
_entity_poly.pdbx_strand_id
1 'polypeptide(L)' 'MDPLSIARGGLMAASARFEASAVRTAQMGDDSTVDPTQEAVDQISAKHQFSANLGVIRIADEMWRSLLKIQER' A
#
# COMPACT_ATOMS: atom_id res chain seq x y z
N MET A 1 3.94 11.27 -15.88
CA MET A 1 3.38 11.16 -14.51
C MET A 1 4.49 11.09 -13.49
N ASP A 2 4.32 11.81 -12.41
CA ASP A 2 5.26 11.82 -11.31
C ASP A 2 5.26 10.45 -10.60
N PRO A 3 6.43 9.75 -10.49
CA PRO A 3 6.50 8.48 -9.78
C PRO A 3 6.01 8.54 -8.34
N LEU A 4 6.19 9.68 -7.68
CA LEU A 4 5.73 9.87 -6.31
C LEU A 4 4.20 9.90 -6.22
N SER A 5 3.55 10.53 -7.19
CA SER A 5 2.08 10.54 -7.28
C SER A 5 1.53 9.13 -7.53
N ILE A 6 2.21 8.35 -8.37
CA ILE A 6 1.84 6.96 -8.63
C ILE A 6 1.98 6.13 -7.36
N ALA A 7 3.08 6.30 -6.62
CA ALA A 7 3.31 5.58 -5.37
C ALA A 7 2.28 5.93 -4.30
N ARG A 8 1.90 7.19 -4.19
CA ARG A 8 0.84 7.63 -3.26
C ARG A 8 -0.51 7.03 -3.64
N GLY A 9 -0.84 7.03 -4.93
CA GLY A 9 -2.06 6.41 -5.44
C GLY A 9 -2.10 4.93 -5.14
N GLY A 10 -0.98 4.23 -5.32
CA GLY A 10 -0.85 2.81 -5.00
C GLY A 10 -0.98 2.55 -3.50
N LEU A 11 -0.42 3.42 -2.67
CA LEU A 11 -0.52 3.32 -1.22
C LEU A 11 -1.98 3.45 -0.77
N MET A 12 -2.70 4.44 -1.30
CA MET A 12 -4.11 4.65 -0.98
C MET A 12 -4.98 3.49 -1.46
N ALA A 13 -4.71 2.97 -2.66
CA ALA A 13 -5.43 1.82 -3.20
C ALA A 13 -5.19 0.56 -2.36
N ALA A 14 -3.96 0.32 -1.92
CA ALA A 14 -3.62 -0.81 -1.07
C ALA A 14 -4.31 -0.70 0.30
N SER A 15 -4.32 0.49 0.88
CA SER A 15 -5.01 0.75 2.14
C SER A 15 -6.51 0.50 2.02
N ALA A 16 -7.13 0.97 0.94
CA ALA A 16 -8.56 0.76 0.68
C ALA A 16 -8.90 -0.73 0.51
N ARG A 17 -8.05 -1.48 -0.21
CA ARG A 17 -8.22 -2.93 -0.40
C ARG A 17 -8.10 -3.68 0.92
N PHE A 18 -7.13 -3.33 1.74
CA PHE A 18 -6.93 -3.95 3.05
C PHE A 18 -8.16 -3.70 3.95
N GLU A 19 -8.63 -2.45 3.99
CA GLU A 19 -9.79 -2.07 4.78
C GLU A 19 -11.05 -2.80 4.33
N ALA A 20 -11.29 -2.89 3.02
CA ALA A 20 -12.43 -3.61 2.47
C ALA A 20 -12.38 -5.10 2.83
N SER A 21 -11.19 -5.71 2.75
CA SER A 21 -11.00 -7.11 3.12
C SER A 21 -11.22 -7.32 4.62
N ALA A 22 -10.75 -6.38 5.46
CA ALA A 22 -10.95 -6.45 6.91
C ALA A 22 -12.44 -6.39 7.26
N VAL A 23 -13.21 -5.53 6.57
CA VAL A 23 -14.66 -5.44 6.76
C VAL A 23 -15.34 -6.75 6.38
N ARG A 24 -14.99 -7.34 5.22
CA ARG A 24 -15.53 -8.63 4.81
C ARG A 24 -15.21 -9.73 5.82
N THR A 25 -13.99 -9.74 6.35
CA THR A 25 -13.58 -10.70 7.38
C THR A 25 -14.41 -10.54 8.65
N ALA A 26 -14.68 -9.30 9.06
CA ALA A 26 -15.52 -9.03 10.23
C ALA A 26 -16.96 -9.51 10.03
N GLN A 27 -17.44 -9.56 8.79
CA GLN A 27 -18.79 -10.02 8.45
C GLN A 27 -18.88 -11.53 8.21
N MET A 28 -17.78 -12.24 8.32
CA MET A 28 -17.68 -13.67 7.95
C MET A 28 -18.67 -14.55 8.71
N GLY A 29 -18.96 -14.24 9.96
CA GLY A 29 -19.91 -14.99 10.78
C GLY A 29 -21.36 -14.87 10.31
N ASP A 30 -21.70 -13.76 9.65
CA ASP A 30 -23.06 -13.45 9.18
C ASP A 30 -23.25 -13.72 7.70
N ASP A 31 -22.15 -13.80 6.93
CA ASP A 31 -22.17 -13.96 5.49
C ASP A 31 -21.33 -15.16 5.08
N SER A 32 -22.01 -16.24 4.69
CA SER A 32 -21.36 -17.47 4.26
C SER A 32 -20.71 -17.38 2.88
N THR A 33 -20.90 -16.28 2.14
CA THR A 33 -20.28 -16.08 0.85
C THR A 33 -18.84 -15.58 0.97
N VAL A 34 -18.42 -15.13 2.16
CA VAL A 34 -17.06 -14.67 2.42
C VAL A 34 -16.14 -15.89 2.57
N ASP A 35 -15.11 -15.93 1.72
CA ASP A 35 -14.10 -16.99 1.74
C ASP A 35 -12.91 -16.54 2.58
N PRO A 36 -12.66 -17.18 3.76
CA PRO A 36 -11.55 -16.79 4.62
C PRO A 36 -10.18 -16.87 3.93
N THR A 37 -9.98 -17.88 3.10
CA THR A 37 -8.72 -18.05 2.38
C THR A 37 -8.48 -16.91 1.40
N GLN A 38 -9.52 -16.54 0.64
CA GLN A 38 -9.43 -15.43 -0.31
C GLN A 38 -9.18 -14.11 0.41
N GLU A 39 -9.84 -13.86 1.54
CA GLU A 39 -9.63 -12.64 2.32
C GLU A 39 -8.20 -12.58 2.88
N ALA A 40 -7.66 -13.68 3.34
CA ALA A 40 -6.27 -13.74 3.80
C ALA A 40 -5.29 -13.42 2.66
N VAL A 41 -5.52 -13.95 1.46
CA VAL A 41 -4.71 -13.64 0.28
C VAL A 41 -4.81 -12.16 -0.08
N ASP A 42 -6.01 -11.60 -0.06
CA ASP A 42 -6.23 -10.18 -0.37
C ASP A 42 -5.51 -9.27 0.63
N GLN A 43 -5.54 -9.60 1.90
CA GLN A 43 -4.86 -8.82 2.95
C GLN A 43 -3.34 -8.87 2.80
N ILE A 44 -2.78 -10.04 2.52
CA ILE A 44 -1.35 -10.21 2.31
C ILE A 44 -0.92 -9.45 1.05
N SER A 45 -1.67 -9.56 -0.03
CA SER A 45 -1.41 -8.86 -1.28
C SER A 45 -1.45 -7.34 -1.09
N ALA A 46 -2.46 -6.83 -0.38
CA ALA A 46 -2.58 -5.40 -0.09
C ALA A 46 -1.43 -4.92 0.79
N LYS A 47 -1.01 -5.71 1.77
CA LYS A 47 0.13 -5.39 2.63
C LYS A 47 1.42 -5.28 1.82
N HIS A 48 1.67 -6.20 0.91
CA HIS A 48 2.85 -6.16 0.03
C HIS A 48 2.82 -4.95 -0.88
N GLN A 49 1.65 -4.64 -1.45
CA GLN A 49 1.48 -3.47 -2.31
C GLN A 49 1.74 -2.18 -1.53
N PHE A 50 1.25 -2.08 -0.32
CA PHE A 50 1.48 -0.95 0.57
C PHE A 50 2.97 -0.78 0.87
N SER A 51 3.64 -1.87 1.26
CA SER A 51 5.07 -1.85 1.58
C SER A 51 5.93 -1.47 0.37
N ALA A 52 5.59 -1.97 -0.81
CA ALA A 52 6.32 -1.64 -2.04
C ALA A 52 6.19 -0.15 -2.38
N ASN A 53 4.98 0.41 -2.28
CA ASN A 53 4.75 1.83 -2.56
C ASN A 53 5.42 2.72 -1.52
N LEU A 54 5.41 2.32 -0.27
CA LEU A 54 6.11 3.04 0.80
C LEU A 54 7.62 3.05 0.54
N GLY A 55 8.18 1.92 0.06
CA GLY A 55 9.59 1.82 -0.32
C GLY A 55 9.98 2.80 -1.42
N VAL A 56 9.13 2.94 -2.44
CA VAL A 56 9.35 3.91 -3.52
C VAL A 56 9.37 5.33 -2.97
N ILE A 57 8.46 5.66 -2.08
CA ILE A 57 8.40 7.01 -1.47
C ILE A 57 9.67 7.28 -0.66
N ARG A 58 10.17 6.31 0.10
CA ARG A 58 11.40 6.45 0.88
C ARG A 58 12.62 6.66 0.00
N ILE A 59 12.74 5.89 -1.07
CA ILE A 59 13.84 6.02 -2.02
C ILE A 59 13.82 7.40 -2.67
N ALA A 60 12.65 7.87 -3.08
CA ALA A 60 12.49 9.20 -3.66
C ALA A 60 12.91 10.30 -2.69
N ASP A 61 12.55 10.17 -1.43
CA ASP A 61 12.92 11.12 -0.37
C ASP A 61 14.44 11.14 -0.14
N GLU A 62 15.07 9.97 -0.08
CA GLU A 62 16.52 9.85 0.07
C GLU A 62 17.27 10.46 -1.10
N MET A 63 16.80 10.22 -2.32
CA MET A 63 17.40 10.81 -3.52
C MET A 63 17.29 12.32 -3.51
N TRP A 64 16.15 12.85 -3.10
CA TRP A 64 15.93 14.28 -3.00
C TRP A 64 16.89 14.92 -1.98
N ARG A 65 17.04 14.30 -0.83
CA ARG A 65 17.99 14.76 0.20
C ARG A 65 19.43 14.74 -0.30
N SER A 66 19.81 13.72 -1.05
CA SER A 66 21.15 13.63 -1.65
C SER A 66 21.39 14.74 -2.63
N LEU A 67 20.40 15.08 -3.47
CA LEU A 67 20.48 16.19 -4.42
C LEU A 67 20.63 17.54 -3.71
N LEU A 68 19.90 17.74 -2.62
CA LEU A 68 20.01 18.95 -1.81
C LEU A 68 21.40 19.11 -1.22
N LYS A 69 22.01 18.04 -0.74
CA LYS A 69 23.39 18.06 -0.21
C LYS A 69 24.40 18.46 -1.28
N ILE A 70 24.23 18.02 -2.50
CA ILE A 70 25.10 18.38 -3.61
C ILE A 70 24.97 19.89 -3.91
N GLN A 71 23.77 20.44 -3.85
CA GLN A 71 23.54 21.86 -4.07
C GLN A 71 24.17 22.76 -3.00
N GLU A 72 24.26 22.28 -1.77
CA GLU A 72 24.83 23.03 -0.65
C GLU A 72 26.35 23.18 -0.72
N ARG A 73 27.01 22.40 -1.58
CA ARG A 73 28.45 22.51 -1.81
C ARG A 73 28.72 23.56 -2.91
#